data_65647c169050dced04f95ddc129a6471
#
_entry.id   65647c169050dced04f95ddc129a6471
#
_cell.length_a   1.000
_cell.length_b   1.000
_cell.length_c   1.000
_cell.angle_alpha   90.00
_cell.angle_beta   90.00
_cell.angle_gamma   90.00
#
_symmetry.space_group_name_H-M   'P 1'
#
loop_
_entity.id
_entity.type
_entity.pdbx_description
1 polymer ?
#
loop_
_entity_poly.entity_id
_entity_poly.type
_entity_poly.pdbx_seq_one_letter_code
_entity_poly.pdbx_strand_id
1 'polypeptide(L)'
;MYTDPKAAYLSTRASSSVHDASPHKLIALLFDACQENLAVAKGAIDRKEIKNKSEAIKRAMDIIVRLQAYLDFEKGGSIATRLDDLYTFCTNRLAMANALNDTGMIDEVYKVIAELKLGWSQIEGAVSK
;
A
#
# COMPACT_ATOMS: atom_id res chain seq x y z
N MET A 1 24.57 0.77 2.98
CA MET A 1 23.52 1.06 2.03
C MET A 1 22.72 2.27 2.50
N TYR A 2 22.54 3.20 1.64
CA TYR A 2 21.80 4.39 2.01
C TYR A 2 20.31 4.16 2.05
N THR A 3 19.67 4.71 3.05
CA THR A 3 18.21 4.73 3.16
C THR A 3 17.83 6.16 3.50
N ASP A 4 16.86 6.74 2.81
CA ASP A 4 16.43 8.08 3.18
C ASP A 4 15.79 8.05 4.58
N PRO A 5 15.82 9.18 5.30
CA PRO A 5 15.36 9.21 6.70
C PRO A 5 13.92 8.72 6.88
N LYS A 6 13.06 8.99 5.92
CA LYS A 6 11.66 8.59 6.00
C LYS A 6 11.50 7.08 5.85
N ALA A 7 12.21 6.50 4.88
CA ALA A 7 12.18 5.05 4.69
C ALA A 7 12.79 4.34 5.89
N ALA A 8 13.86 4.90 6.47
CA ALA A 8 14.47 4.35 7.67
C ALA A 8 13.51 4.38 8.85
N TYR A 9 12.77 5.47 9.02
CA TYR A 9 11.79 5.58 10.08
C TYR A 9 10.68 4.55 9.95
N LEU A 10 10.12 4.40 8.75
CA LEU A 10 9.07 3.42 8.49
C LEU A 10 9.58 1.99 8.70
N SER A 11 10.79 1.72 8.24
CA SER A 11 11.42 0.43 8.40
C SER A 11 11.64 0.11 9.88
N THR A 12 12.07 1.08 10.67
CA THR A 12 12.30 0.91 12.11
C THR A 12 10.98 0.65 12.83
N ARG A 13 9.94 1.40 12.50
CA ARG A 13 8.61 1.17 13.06
C ARG A 13 8.12 -0.23 12.74
N ALA A 14 8.24 -0.62 11.48
CA ALA A 14 7.81 -1.94 11.04
C ALA A 14 8.60 -3.04 11.74
N SER A 15 9.92 -2.86 11.89
CA SER A 15 10.77 -3.84 12.56
C SER A 15 10.40 -4.00 14.03
N SER A 16 10.18 -2.88 14.72
CA SER A 16 9.75 -2.93 16.13
C SER A 16 8.42 -3.64 16.28
N SER A 17 7.50 -3.39 15.34
CA SER A 17 6.19 -4.03 15.35
C SER A 17 6.25 -5.48 14.92
N VAL A 18 7.13 -5.82 13.98
CA VAL A 18 7.27 -7.17 13.43
C VAL A 18 7.71 -8.18 14.51
N HIS A 19 8.56 -7.78 15.45
CA HIS A 19 8.98 -8.67 16.52
C HIS A 19 7.79 -9.20 17.34
N ASP A 20 6.76 -8.39 17.48
CA ASP A 20 5.58 -8.74 18.26
C ASP A 20 4.31 -8.85 17.43
N ALA A 21 4.41 -8.58 16.13
CA ALA A 21 3.24 -8.50 15.27
C ALA A 21 2.83 -9.87 14.73
N SER A 22 1.53 -10.16 14.79
CA SER A 22 0.95 -11.27 14.06
C SER A 22 0.99 -10.96 12.56
N PRO A 23 0.84 -11.97 11.70
CA PRO A 23 0.69 -11.70 10.26
C PRO A 23 -0.43 -10.72 9.96
N HIS A 24 -1.50 -10.78 10.72
CA HIS A 24 -2.63 -9.85 10.58
C HIS A 24 -2.18 -8.39 10.79
N LYS A 25 -1.42 -8.15 11.86
CA LYS A 25 -0.94 -6.81 12.17
C LYS A 25 0.06 -6.32 11.14
N LEU A 26 0.91 -7.19 10.63
CA LEU A 26 1.89 -6.84 9.61
C LEU A 26 1.19 -6.31 8.35
N ILE A 27 0.12 -6.98 7.93
CA ILE A 27 -0.65 -6.54 6.77
C ILE A 27 -1.31 -5.19 7.03
N ALA A 28 -1.83 -4.98 8.25
CA ALA A 28 -2.40 -3.68 8.63
C ALA A 28 -1.36 -2.56 8.52
N LEU A 29 -0.13 -2.82 8.92
CA LEU A 29 0.96 -1.86 8.80
C LEU A 29 1.29 -1.55 7.34
N LEU A 30 1.18 -2.54 6.46
CA LEU A 30 1.39 -2.31 5.02
C LEU A 30 0.31 -1.41 4.44
N PHE A 31 -0.95 -1.59 4.85
CA PHE A 31 -2.02 -0.67 4.44
C PHE A 31 -1.73 0.75 4.90
N ASP A 32 -1.30 0.92 6.14
CA ASP A 32 -0.96 2.25 6.67
C ASP A 32 0.16 2.90 5.87
N ALA A 33 1.22 2.16 5.59
CA ALA A 33 2.35 2.67 4.83
C ALA A 33 1.94 3.05 3.40
N CYS A 34 1.06 2.26 2.79
CA CYS A 34 0.55 2.58 1.47
C CYS A 34 -0.21 3.92 1.48
N GLN A 35 -1.10 4.10 2.45
CA GLN A 35 -1.85 5.35 2.58
C GLN A 35 -0.94 6.55 2.80
N GLU A 36 0.08 6.40 3.64
CA GLU A 36 1.05 7.47 3.88
C GLU A 36 1.75 7.90 2.59
N ASN A 37 2.19 6.94 1.79
CA ASN A 37 2.87 7.24 0.53
C ASN A 37 1.94 7.86 -0.50
N LEU A 38 0.68 7.44 -0.53
CA LEU A 38 -0.31 8.05 -1.42
C LEU A 38 -0.57 9.52 -1.05
N ALA A 39 -0.65 9.82 0.24
CA ALA A 39 -0.83 11.19 0.71
C ALA A 39 0.39 12.05 0.35
N VAL A 40 1.59 11.51 0.51
CA VAL A 40 2.83 12.22 0.13
C VAL A 40 2.83 12.48 -1.38
N ALA A 41 2.45 11.49 -2.18
CA ALA A 41 2.41 11.63 -3.64
C ALA A 41 1.45 12.74 -4.06
N LYS A 42 0.26 12.78 -3.46
CA LYS A 42 -0.73 13.79 -3.77
C LYS A 42 -0.20 15.19 -3.47
N GLY A 43 0.40 15.37 -2.29
CA GLY A 43 0.99 16.65 -1.93
C GLY A 43 2.12 17.06 -2.87
N ALA A 44 2.95 16.09 -3.29
CA ALA A 44 4.04 16.36 -4.20
C ALA A 44 3.54 16.80 -5.60
N ILE A 45 2.44 16.22 -6.08
CA ILE A 45 1.81 16.66 -7.32
C ILE A 45 1.36 18.12 -7.18
N ASP A 46 0.69 18.43 -6.09
CA ASP A 46 0.18 19.80 -5.85
C ASP A 46 1.32 20.82 -5.80
N ARG A 47 2.46 20.43 -5.27
CA ARG A 47 3.64 21.30 -5.16
C ARG A 47 4.57 21.19 -6.37
N LYS A 48 4.22 20.37 -7.35
CA LYS A 48 5.03 20.16 -8.57
C LYS A 48 6.43 19.60 -8.27
N GLU A 49 6.52 18.76 -7.25
CA GLU A 49 7.76 18.10 -6.86
C GLU A 49 7.84 16.74 -7.57
N ILE A 50 8.32 16.75 -8.80
CA ILE A 50 8.27 15.57 -9.68
C ILE A 50 9.00 14.38 -9.10
N LYS A 51 10.20 14.59 -8.56
CA LYS A 51 10.98 13.49 -7.99
C LYS A 51 10.27 12.87 -6.77
N ASN A 52 9.81 13.71 -5.86
CA ASN A 52 9.12 13.25 -4.66
C ASN A 52 7.84 12.49 -5.00
N LYS A 53 7.09 13.00 -5.97
CA LYS A 53 5.90 12.33 -6.48
C LYS A 53 6.22 10.93 -6.98
N SER A 54 7.19 10.82 -7.86
CA SER A 54 7.54 9.53 -8.48
C SER A 54 8.03 8.52 -7.45
N GLU A 55 8.84 8.96 -6.49
CA GLU A 55 9.32 8.08 -5.44
C GLU A 55 8.19 7.59 -4.53
N ALA A 56 7.28 8.49 -4.15
CA ALA A 56 6.16 8.13 -3.29
C ALA A 56 5.22 7.15 -3.99
N ILE A 57 4.90 7.39 -5.25
CA ILE A 57 4.05 6.49 -6.02
C ILE A 57 4.71 5.12 -6.15
N LYS A 58 6.01 5.09 -6.43
CA LYS A 58 6.74 3.83 -6.54
C LYS A 58 6.67 3.04 -5.23
N ARG A 59 6.87 3.70 -4.10
CA ARG A 59 6.77 3.04 -2.79
C ARG A 59 5.38 2.48 -2.54
N ALA A 60 4.34 3.24 -2.89
CA ALA A 60 2.97 2.75 -2.75
C ALA A 60 2.74 1.52 -3.62
N MET A 61 3.20 1.53 -4.86
CA MET A 61 3.07 0.39 -5.76
C MET A 61 3.82 -0.84 -5.23
N ASP A 62 5.03 -0.65 -4.71
CA ASP A 62 5.82 -1.74 -4.13
C ASP A 62 5.10 -2.37 -2.93
N ILE A 63 4.46 -1.55 -2.12
CA ILE A 63 3.68 -2.05 -0.97
C ILE A 63 2.48 -2.87 -1.46
N ILE A 64 1.80 -2.42 -2.49
CA ILE A 64 0.66 -3.16 -3.05
C ILE A 64 1.11 -4.51 -3.59
N VAL A 65 2.26 -4.56 -4.25
CA VAL A 65 2.82 -5.84 -4.72
C VAL A 65 3.11 -6.78 -3.55
N ARG A 66 3.58 -6.25 -2.43
CA ARG A 66 3.78 -7.05 -1.22
C ARG A 66 2.46 -7.57 -0.68
N LEU A 67 1.43 -6.74 -0.67
CA LEU A 67 0.10 -7.19 -0.25
C LEU A 67 -0.41 -8.32 -1.13
N GLN A 68 -0.17 -8.24 -2.45
CA GLN A 68 -0.51 -9.34 -3.35
C GLN A 68 0.23 -10.63 -3.00
N ALA A 69 1.49 -10.52 -2.59
CA ALA A 69 2.29 -11.68 -2.24
C ALA A 69 1.79 -12.41 -0.98
N TYR A 70 1.03 -11.72 -0.14
CA TYR A 70 0.44 -12.33 1.06
C TYR A 70 -0.88 -13.05 0.79
N LEU A 71 -1.44 -12.93 -0.41
CA LEU A 71 -2.69 -13.61 -0.74
C LEU A 71 -2.49 -15.12 -0.77
N ASP A 72 -3.43 -15.82 -0.17
CA ASP A 72 -3.45 -17.28 -0.15
C ASP A 72 -4.61 -17.75 -1.03
N PHE A 73 -4.29 -18.15 -2.27
CA PHE A 73 -5.31 -18.52 -3.23
C PHE A 73 -5.99 -19.85 -2.89
N GLU A 74 -5.32 -20.71 -2.15
CA GLU A 74 -5.92 -21.97 -1.72
C GLU A 74 -7.00 -21.74 -0.67
N LYS A 75 -6.68 -20.96 0.35
CA LYS A 75 -7.65 -20.66 1.42
C LYS A 75 -8.67 -19.62 1.01
N GLY A 76 -8.22 -18.61 0.27
CA GLY A 76 -9.06 -17.47 -0.10
C GLY A 76 -9.92 -17.68 -1.35
N GLY A 77 -9.53 -18.61 -2.20
CA GLY A 77 -10.29 -18.93 -3.42
C GLY A 77 -10.65 -17.71 -4.24
N SER A 78 -11.93 -17.54 -4.53
CA SER A 78 -12.41 -16.42 -5.36
C SER A 78 -12.21 -15.07 -4.70
N ILE A 79 -12.19 -15.01 -3.37
CA ILE A 79 -11.93 -13.75 -2.66
C ILE A 79 -10.51 -13.32 -2.91
N ALA A 80 -9.54 -14.23 -2.82
CA ALA A 80 -8.14 -13.91 -3.09
C ALA A 80 -7.95 -13.46 -4.54
N THR A 81 -8.62 -14.10 -5.49
CA THR A 81 -8.55 -13.70 -6.89
C THR A 81 -9.10 -12.30 -7.11
N ARG A 82 -10.21 -11.96 -6.47
CA ARG A 82 -10.78 -10.62 -6.56
C ARG A 82 -9.87 -9.56 -5.96
N LEU A 83 -9.25 -9.88 -4.82
CA LEU A 83 -8.29 -8.96 -4.20
C LEU A 83 -7.07 -8.76 -5.08
N ASP A 84 -6.58 -9.82 -5.69
CA ASP A 84 -5.46 -9.74 -6.63
C ASP A 84 -5.78 -8.80 -7.79
N ASP A 85 -6.96 -8.97 -8.39
CA ASP A 85 -7.42 -8.10 -9.48
C ASP A 85 -7.52 -6.64 -9.03
N LEU A 86 -8.03 -6.42 -7.82
CA LEU A 86 -8.16 -5.08 -7.28
C LEU A 86 -6.82 -4.43 -7.03
N TYR A 87 -5.85 -5.18 -6.50
CA TYR A 87 -4.49 -4.67 -6.33
C TYR A 87 -3.84 -4.32 -7.66
N THR A 88 -4.05 -5.16 -8.68
CA THR A 88 -3.55 -4.89 -10.03
C THR A 88 -4.18 -3.61 -10.59
N PHE A 89 -5.48 -3.43 -10.39
CA PHE A 89 -6.16 -2.18 -10.75
C PHE A 89 -5.48 -0.99 -10.08
N CYS A 90 -5.19 -1.10 -8.79
CA CYS A 90 -4.55 -0.01 -8.05
C CYS A 90 -3.17 0.35 -8.60
N THR A 91 -2.32 -0.65 -8.88
CA THR A 91 -0.99 -0.35 -9.42
C THR A 91 -1.07 0.26 -10.81
N ASN A 92 -1.98 -0.22 -11.64
CA ASN A 92 -2.19 0.36 -12.97
C ASN A 92 -2.67 1.81 -12.87
N ARG A 93 -3.58 2.08 -11.95
CA ARG A 93 -4.12 3.43 -11.75
C ARG A 93 -3.03 4.38 -11.24
N LEU A 94 -2.16 3.89 -10.35
CA LEU A 94 -1.04 4.69 -9.85
C LEU A 94 -0.02 5.01 -10.93
N ALA A 95 0.24 4.07 -11.83
CA ALA A 95 1.12 4.32 -12.96
C ALA A 95 0.56 5.44 -13.84
N MET A 96 -0.75 5.41 -14.09
CA MET A 96 -1.43 6.48 -14.86
C MET A 96 -1.41 7.80 -14.11
N ALA A 97 -1.66 7.78 -12.80
CA ALA A 97 -1.63 9.00 -11.99
C ALA A 97 -0.27 9.67 -12.05
N ASN A 98 0.80 8.86 -12.04
CA ASN A 98 2.16 9.37 -12.15
C ASN A 98 2.40 10.02 -13.52
N ALA A 99 1.98 9.36 -14.58
CA ALA A 99 2.17 9.88 -15.93
C ALA A 99 1.37 11.17 -16.17
N LEU A 100 0.18 11.27 -15.60
CA LEU A 100 -0.76 12.36 -15.88
C LEU A 100 -0.80 13.43 -14.78
N ASN A 101 -0.08 13.25 -13.69
CA ASN A 101 -0.16 14.09 -12.49
C ASN A 101 -1.59 14.22 -12.00
N ASP A 102 -2.32 13.12 -11.98
CA ASP A 102 -3.74 13.10 -11.66
C ASP A 102 -3.99 12.72 -10.22
N THR A 103 -4.26 13.70 -9.37
CA THR A 103 -4.54 13.46 -7.95
C THR A 103 -5.85 12.72 -7.74
N GLY A 104 -6.80 12.84 -8.65
CA GLY A 104 -8.06 12.11 -8.57
C GLY A 104 -7.85 10.60 -8.64
N MET A 105 -6.91 10.15 -9.47
CA MET A 105 -6.57 8.73 -9.54
C MET A 105 -5.91 8.25 -8.25
N ILE A 106 -5.07 9.09 -7.63
CA ILE A 106 -4.48 8.76 -6.33
C ILE A 106 -5.57 8.65 -5.27
N ASP A 107 -6.53 9.56 -5.28
CA ASP A 107 -7.66 9.52 -4.35
C ASP A 107 -8.49 8.25 -4.51
N GLU A 108 -8.70 7.79 -5.75
CA GLU A 108 -9.40 6.52 -6.00
C GLU A 108 -8.69 5.35 -5.33
N VAL A 109 -7.37 5.27 -5.52
CA VAL A 109 -6.57 4.19 -4.93
C VAL A 109 -6.57 4.30 -3.41
N TYR A 110 -6.42 5.51 -2.89
CA TYR A 110 -6.45 5.74 -1.44
C TYR A 110 -7.75 5.21 -0.84
N LYS A 111 -8.88 5.48 -1.49
CA LYS A 111 -10.19 5.01 -1.05
C LYS A 111 -10.28 3.50 -1.01
N VAL A 112 -9.78 2.84 -2.07
CA VAL A 112 -9.77 1.39 -2.14
C VAL A 112 -8.95 0.81 -0.99
N ILE A 113 -7.75 1.36 -0.77
CA ILE A 113 -6.88 0.89 0.31
C ILE A 113 -7.53 1.11 1.68
N ALA A 114 -8.18 2.25 1.87
CA ALA A 114 -8.88 2.55 3.13
C ALA A 114 -10.01 1.53 3.40
N GLU A 115 -10.77 1.17 2.37
CA GLU A 115 -11.83 0.18 2.50
C GLU A 115 -11.28 -1.20 2.80
N LEU A 116 -10.20 -1.59 2.13
CA LEU A 116 -9.53 -2.86 2.39
C LEU A 116 -8.98 -2.93 3.80
N LYS A 117 -8.37 -1.84 4.26
CA LYS A 117 -7.86 -1.75 5.63
C LYS A 117 -8.98 -1.91 6.65
N LEU A 118 -10.10 -1.24 6.42
CA LEU A 118 -11.25 -1.34 7.32
C LEU A 118 -11.75 -2.78 7.40
N GLY A 119 -11.95 -3.42 6.26
CA GLY A 119 -12.37 -4.82 6.22
C GLY A 119 -11.37 -5.74 6.89
N TRP A 120 -10.08 -5.50 6.66
CA TRP A 120 -9.02 -6.30 7.25
C TRP A 120 -9.00 -6.20 8.78
N SER A 121 -9.22 -5.01 9.33
CA SER A 121 -9.22 -4.81 10.78
C SER A 121 -10.34 -5.58 11.48
N GLN A 122 -11.38 -5.97 10.75
CA GLN A 122 -12.52 -6.70 11.28
C GLN A 122 -12.35 -8.22 11.19
N ILE A 123 -11.30 -8.69 10.53
CA ILE A 123 -11.05 -10.12 10.31
C ILE A 123 -9.77 -10.52 11.03
N GLU A 124 -9.84 -10.81 12.29
CA GLU A 124 -8.65 -11.14 13.06
C GLU A 124 -8.01 -12.44 12.60
N GLY A 125 -6.96 -12.31 11.79
CA GLY A 125 -6.14 -13.43 11.37
C GLY A 125 -6.81 -14.48 10.51
N ALA A 126 -8.04 -14.24 10.09
CA ALA A 126 -8.86 -15.28 9.44
C ALA A 126 -8.36 -15.68 8.06
N VAL A 127 -7.72 -14.75 7.32
CA VAL A 127 -7.31 -14.99 5.93
C VAL A 127 -5.83 -14.76 5.68
N SER A 128 -5.04 -14.52 6.72
CA SER A 128 -3.60 -14.35 6.58
C SER A 128 -2.89 -15.69 6.70
N LYS A 129 -1.75 -15.77 6.04
CA LYS A 129 -0.90 -16.97 6.13
C LYS A 129 -0.29 -17.18 7.49
#